data_5c8a8c9631b7d6fc00086dd239c4719c
#
_entry.id   5c8a8c9631b7d6fc00086dd239c4719c
#
_cell.length_a   1.000
_cell.length_b   1.000
_cell.length_c   1.000
_cell.angle_alpha   90.00
_cell.angle_beta   90.00
_cell.angle_gamma   90.00
#
_symmetry.space_group_name_H-M   'P 1'
#
loop_
_entity.id
_entity.type
_entity.pdbx_description
1 polymer ?
#
loop_
_entity_poly.entity_id
_entity_poly.type
_entity_poly.pdbx_seq_one_letter_code
_entity_poly.pdbx_strand_id
1 'polypeptide(L)'
;TEREQIFLDKVESPKYHRDNVNGLFPFFENKVPEEMQGFYTTSEIDALRILKDTDRDVEKRMPVKLTKHYFEVAKKSKAIQHIVKATPNETNDLDGSEDPGFQMDYSPVEGLLHKYEMGLMYVVSTCSAHCRFCYREELIGRKEIERADGTVAKKGMAKIPEIISYIHSHNAIVAANGGVHPETGREKLREILLSGGDPMVLANSKIAAWLSALAEAGIESIRIGTKEMAFFPQRFDESFLTMLDRFHETYPQVGLRFMVHFNH
;
A
#
# COMPACT_ATOMS: atom_id res chain seq x y z
N THR A 1 -6.51 -8.78 -23.99
CA THR A 1 -6.05 -9.69 -25.05
C THR A 1 -6.48 -11.13 -24.79
N GLU A 2 -6.45 -12.00 -25.80
CA GLU A 2 -6.71 -13.44 -25.63
C GLU A 2 -5.72 -14.08 -24.64
N ARG A 3 -4.44 -13.73 -24.75
CA ARG A 3 -3.37 -14.17 -23.83
C ARG A 3 -3.67 -13.79 -22.40
N GLU A 4 -4.10 -12.55 -22.18
CA GLU A 4 -4.49 -12.04 -20.87
C GLU A 4 -5.67 -12.84 -20.29
N GLN A 5 -6.69 -13.08 -21.10
CA GLN A 5 -7.88 -13.85 -20.65
C GLN A 5 -7.51 -15.27 -20.26
N ILE A 6 -6.69 -15.97 -21.06
CA ILE A 6 -6.19 -17.32 -20.75
C ILE A 6 -5.40 -17.34 -19.42
N PHE A 7 -4.62 -16.30 -19.16
CA PHE A 7 -3.89 -16.18 -17.89
C PHE A 7 -4.88 -15.99 -16.72
N LEU A 8 -5.80 -15.03 -16.83
CA LEU A 8 -6.73 -14.68 -15.75
C LEU A 8 -7.69 -15.83 -15.40
N ASP A 9 -8.17 -16.60 -16.39
CA ASP A 9 -9.08 -17.73 -16.17
C ASP A 9 -8.47 -18.86 -15.33
N LYS A 10 -7.15 -18.92 -15.26
CA LYS A 10 -6.41 -19.94 -14.49
C LYS A 10 -6.01 -19.49 -13.09
N VAL A 11 -6.34 -18.25 -12.71
CA VAL A 11 -5.94 -17.71 -11.40
C VAL A 11 -6.90 -18.17 -10.31
N GLU A 12 -6.39 -18.94 -9.37
CA GLU A 12 -7.09 -19.28 -8.15
C GLU A 12 -6.97 -18.17 -7.12
N SER A 13 -8.10 -17.75 -6.58
CA SER A 13 -8.18 -16.80 -5.48
C SER A 13 -8.84 -17.46 -4.27
N PRO A 14 -8.09 -18.19 -3.46
CA PRO A 14 -8.60 -18.73 -2.21
C PRO A 14 -9.16 -17.57 -1.39
N LYS A 15 -10.28 -17.78 -0.73
CA LYS A 15 -10.81 -16.78 0.20
C LYS A 15 -9.72 -16.54 1.24
N TYR A 16 -9.15 -15.36 1.22
CA TYR A 16 -8.33 -14.89 2.32
C TYR A 16 -9.13 -15.09 3.59
N HIS A 17 -8.60 -15.86 4.51
CA HIS A 17 -9.23 -16.00 5.81
C HIS A 17 -9.17 -14.65 6.50
N ARG A 18 -10.22 -13.84 6.33
CA ARG A 18 -10.42 -12.58 7.07
C ARG A 18 -10.20 -12.78 8.56
N ASP A 19 -10.53 -13.97 9.05
CA ASP A 19 -10.35 -14.36 10.45
C ASP A 19 -8.88 -14.38 10.90
N ASN A 20 -7.92 -14.56 9.99
CA ASN A 20 -6.49 -14.48 10.29
C ASN A 20 -5.93 -13.07 10.11
N VAL A 21 -6.62 -12.21 9.37
CA VAL A 21 -6.29 -10.80 9.12
C VAL A 21 -7.09 -9.88 10.04
N ASN A 22 -8.02 -10.41 10.85
CA ASN A 22 -8.68 -9.64 11.87
C ASN A 22 -7.64 -9.11 12.84
N GLY A 23 -7.16 -7.93 12.50
CA GLY A 23 -6.25 -7.20 13.32
C GLY A 23 -6.85 -7.02 14.70
N LEU A 24 -6.03 -7.10 15.70
CA LEU A 24 -6.38 -6.73 17.07
C LEU A 24 -6.64 -5.22 17.07
N PHE A 25 -7.85 -4.82 17.39
CA PHE A 25 -8.40 -3.51 17.12
C PHE A 25 -8.80 -2.68 18.27
N PRO A 26 -9.25 -1.54 17.88
CA PRO A 26 -8.49 -0.31 18.02
C PRO A 26 -8.55 0.14 19.47
N PHE A 27 -7.46 0.70 19.95
CA PHE A 27 -7.38 1.45 21.20
C PHE A 27 -8.46 2.50 21.35
N PHE A 28 -9.11 2.85 20.24
CA PHE A 28 -10.05 3.95 20.14
C PHE A 28 -11.49 3.58 20.50
N GLU A 29 -11.79 2.30 20.74
CA GLU A 29 -13.14 1.85 21.12
C GLU A 29 -13.31 1.50 22.62
N ASN A 30 -12.64 2.17 23.53
CA ASN A 30 -12.80 2.02 24.99
C ASN A 30 -12.47 0.65 25.60
N LYS A 31 -12.04 -0.35 24.81
CA LYS A 31 -11.64 -1.67 25.32
C LYS A 31 -10.35 -2.10 24.63
N VAL A 32 -9.33 -2.37 25.42
CA VAL A 32 -8.16 -3.13 24.96
C VAL A 32 -8.61 -4.57 24.78
N PRO A 33 -8.47 -5.15 23.57
CA PRO A 33 -8.76 -6.57 23.39
C PRO A 33 -8.05 -7.41 24.43
N GLU A 34 -8.70 -8.46 24.91
CA GLU A 34 -8.15 -9.31 25.98
C GLU A 34 -6.77 -9.87 25.57
N GLU A 35 -6.59 -10.19 24.30
CA GLU A 35 -5.33 -10.67 23.74
C GLU A 35 -4.20 -9.64 23.79
N MET A 36 -4.51 -8.35 23.90
CA MET A 36 -3.53 -7.27 24.03
C MET A 36 -3.26 -6.86 25.46
N GLN A 37 -3.97 -7.43 26.41
CA GLN A 37 -3.71 -7.20 27.84
C GLN A 37 -2.29 -7.70 28.16
N GLY A 38 -1.50 -6.85 28.83
CA GLY A 38 -0.10 -7.12 29.10
C GLY A 38 0.88 -6.77 27.97
N PHE A 39 0.40 -6.50 26.74
CA PHE A 39 1.24 -5.93 25.68
C PHE A 39 1.46 -4.42 25.90
N TYR A 40 0.42 -3.72 26.37
CA TYR A 40 0.50 -2.34 26.83
C TYR A 40 0.42 -2.30 28.35
N THR A 41 1.20 -1.43 28.96
CA THR A 41 1.07 -1.11 30.37
C THR A 41 -0.19 -0.29 30.63
N THR A 42 -0.72 -0.31 31.86
CA THR A 42 -1.87 0.51 32.23
C THR A 42 -1.62 1.99 31.95
N SER A 43 -0.41 2.49 32.27
CA SER A 43 -0.04 3.88 32.03
C SER A 43 0.01 4.25 30.54
N GLU A 44 0.46 3.35 29.65
CA GLU A 44 0.41 3.56 28.20
C GLU A 44 -1.04 3.64 27.71
N ILE A 45 -1.91 2.76 28.20
CA ILE A 45 -3.34 2.75 27.87
C ILE A 45 -4.01 4.04 28.32
N ASP A 46 -3.76 4.47 29.54
CA ASP A 46 -4.37 5.67 30.11
C ASP A 46 -3.91 6.92 29.36
N ALA A 47 -2.62 7.01 29.02
CA ALA A 47 -2.08 8.11 28.22
C ALA A 47 -2.74 8.18 26.84
N LEU A 48 -2.94 7.06 26.15
CA LEU A 48 -3.61 7.02 24.85
C LEU A 48 -5.11 7.37 24.94
N ARG A 49 -5.78 7.01 26.05
CA ARG A 49 -7.18 7.38 26.31
C ARG A 49 -7.34 8.88 26.56
N ILE A 50 -6.46 9.47 27.37
CA ILE A 50 -6.47 10.93 27.64
C ILE A 50 -6.34 11.71 26.35
N LEU A 51 -5.45 11.29 25.45
CA LEU A 51 -5.28 11.93 24.16
C LEU A 51 -6.54 11.87 23.30
N LYS A 52 -7.26 10.75 23.32
CA LYS A 52 -8.54 10.62 22.62
C LYS A 52 -9.59 11.62 23.14
N ASP A 53 -9.65 11.81 24.44
CA ASP A 53 -10.68 12.66 25.07
C ASP A 53 -10.38 14.17 24.91
N THR A 54 -9.12 14.53 24.69
CA THR A 54 -8.66 15.93 24.62
C THR A 54 -8.42 16.45 23.21
N ASP A 55 -8.18 15.57 22.25
CA ASP A 55 -7.78 15.95 20.91
C ASP A 55 -8.63 15.22 19.85
N ARG A 56 -9.53 16.00 19.19
CA ARG A 56 -10.36 15.47 18.07
C ARG A 56 -9.53 15.01 16.88
N ASP A 57 -8.30 15.49 16.76
CA ASP A 57 -7.40 15.09 15.68
C ASP A 57 -6.80 13.68 15.89
N VAL A 58 -6.90 13.14 17.09
CA VAL A 58 -6.54 11.73 17.36
C VAL A 58 -7.38 10.75 16.52
N GLU A 59 -8.63 11.08 16.20
CA GLU A 59 -9.47 10.28 15.31
C GLU A 59 -8.94 10.22 13.87
N LYS A 60 -8.11 11.17 13.46
CA LYS A 60 -7.48 11.21 12.14
C LYS A 60 -6.22 10.33 12.05
N ARG A 61 -5.70 9.85 13.17
CA ARG A 61 -4.45 9.08 13.20
C ARG A 61 -4.67 7.62 12.84
N MET A 62 -3.59 7.02 12.41
CA MET A 62 -3.60 5.60 12.03
C MET A 62 -3.97 4.72 13.23
N PRO A 63 -5.03 3.90 13.15
CA PRO A 63 -5.39 2.97 14.21
C PRO A 63 -4.30 1.92 14.41
N VAL A 64 -4.22 1.35 15.62
CA VAL A 64 -3.38 0.18 15.87
C VAL A 64 -4.02 -1.02 15.18
N LYS A 65 -3.27 -1.68 14.32
CA LYS A 65 -3.69 -2.89 13.61
C LYS A 65 -2.53 -3.86 13.49
N LEU A 66 -2.74 -5.08 13.96
CA LEU A 66 -1.75 -6.15 13.91
C LEU A 66 -2.39 -7.45 13.43
N THR A 67 -1.64 -8.25 12.70
CA THR A 67 -2.00 -9.65 12.48
C THR A 67 -1.68 -10.47 13.73
N LYS A 68 -2.37 -11.59 13.92
CA LYS A 68 -2.05 -12.52 15.01
C LYS A 68 -0.59 -12.96 14.97
N HIS A 69 -0.10 -13.28 13.76
CA HIS A 69 1.30 -13.68 13.56
C HIS A 69 2.26 -12.60 14.06
N TYR A 70 2.10 -11.36 13.57
CA TYR A 70 3.05 -10.29 13.90
C TYR A 70 2.94 -9.83 15.34
N PHE A 71 1.77 -9.96 15.95
CA PHE A 71 1.58 -9.73 17.38
C PHE A 71 2.37 -10.72 18.24
N GLU A 72 2.37 -12.02 17.87
CA GLU A 72 3.19 -13.03 18.56
C GLU A 72 4.70 -12.75 18.42
N VAL A 73 5.12 -12.24 17.27
CA VAL A 73 6.51 -11.78 17.06
C VAL A 73 6.81 -10.57 17.95
N ALA A 74 5.90 -9.59 17.98
CA ALA A 74 6.06 -8.37 18.78
C ALA A 74 6.16 -8.66 20.28
N LYS A 75 5.40 -9.62 20.81
CA LYS A 75 5.51 -10.03 22.22
C LYS A 75 6.92 -10.48 22.62
N LYS A 76 7.69 -11.01 21.67
CA LYS A 76 9.03 -11.57 21.88
C LYS A 76 10.17 -10.57 21.59
N SER A 77 9.87 -9.44 20.97
CA SER A 77 10.89 -8.49 20.51
C SER A 77 10.53 -7.05 20.84
N LYS A 78 11.31 -6.41 21.71
CA LYS A 78 11.16 -4.98 22.02
C LYS A 78 11.31 -4.09 20.78
N ALA A 79 12.22 -4.45 19.86
CA ALA A 79 12.41 -3.71 18.62
C ALA A 79 11.13 -3.73 17.76
N ILE A 80 10.49 -4.88 17.63
CA ILE A 80 9.21 -5.01 16.92
C ILE A 80 8.09 -4.26 17.64
N GLN A 81 8.08 -4.24 18.99
CA GLN A 81 7.11 -3.44 19.75
C GLN A 81 7.16 -1.96 19.37
N HIS A 82 8.37 -1.37 19.22
CA HIS A 82 8.54 0.02 18.80
C HIS A 82 7.97 0.33 17.42
N ILE A 83 7.84 -0.69 16.56
CA ILE A 83 7.30 -0.54 15.21
C ILE A 83 5.77 -0.47 15.20
N VAL A 84 5.13 -1.12 16.18
CA VAL A 84 3.67 -1.38 16.14
C VAL A 84 2.89 -0.78 17.32
N LYS A 85 3.56 -0.42 18.42
CA LYS A 85 2.92 0.21 19.56
C LYS A 85 2.70 1.70 19.30
N ALA A 86 1.46 2.14 19.38
CA ALA A 86 1.16 3.56 19.42
C ALA A 86 1.71 4.18 20.72
N THR A 87 2.19 5.41 20.61
CA THR A 87 2.70 6.17 21.75
C THR A 87 2.08 7.56 21.80
N PRO A 88 2.00 8.20 23.00
CA PRO A 88 1.54 9.59 23.10
C PRO A 88 2.35 10.58 22.27
N ASN A 89 3.61 10.27 21.98
CA ASN A 89 4.49 11.15 21.20
C ASN A 89 4.02 11.35 19.75
N GLU A 90 3.24 10.42 19.21
CA GLU A 90 2.66 10.56 17.87
C GLU A 90 1.66 11.72 17.76
N THR A 91 1.21 12.28 18.90
CA THR A 91 0.30 13.42 18.94
C THR A 91 1.02 14.77 18.98
N ASN A 92 2.34 14.77 19.21
CA ASN A 92 3.14 15.99 19.41
C ASN A 92 3.81 16.49 18.13
N ASP A 93 3.54 15.88 16.99
CA ASP A 93 4.07 16.31 15.69
C ASP A 93 3.19 17.45 15.16
N LEU A 94 3.61 18.68 15.46
CA LEU A 94 2.89 19.91 15.12
C LEU A 94 3.43 20.59 13.86
N ASP A 95 4.58 20.17 13.35
CA ASP A 95 5.35 20.93 12.35
C ASP A 95 5.47 20.21 10.99
N GLY A 96 4.77 19.08 10.78
CA GLY A 96 4.85 18.29 9.56
C GLY A 96 3.82 18.67 8.50
N SER A 97 4.14 18.40 7.22
CA SER A 97 3.17 18.41 6.13
C SER A 97 2.52 17.04 5.98
N GLU A 98 1.22 16.98 5.71
CA GLU A 98 0.51 15.72 5.41
C GLU A 98 1.00 15.06 4.10
N ASP A 99 1.52 15.84 3.16
CA ASP A 99 2.18 15.37 1.93
C ASP A 99 3.59 15.96 1.80
N PRO A 100 4.58 15.50 2.60
CA PRO A 100 5.93 16.06 2.59
C PRO A 100 6.68 15.82 1.28
N GLY A 101 6.20 14.89 0.47
CA GLY A 101 6.76 14.58 -0.85
C GLY A 101 6.12 15.31 -2.01
N PHE A 102 5.10 16.13 -1.77
CA PHE A 102 4.28 16.79 -2.79
C PHE A 102 3.74 15.77 -3.83
N GLN A 103 3.32 14.60 -3.34
CA GLN A 103 2.95 13.48 -4.21
C GLN A 103 1.72 13.80 -5.05
N MET A 104 0.80 14.60 -4.51
CA MET A 104 -0.44 14.99 -5.22
C MET A 104 -0.16 15.87 -6.43
N ASP A 105 0.89 16.69 -6.39
CA ASP A 105 1.27 17.57 -7.52
C ASP A 105 1.80 16.79 -8.72
N TYR A 106 2.26 15.56 -8.51
CA TYR A 106 2.78 14.67 -9.54
C TYR A 106 1.82 13.52 -9.88
N SER A 107 0.54 13.65 -9.57
CA SER A 107 -0.48 12.64 -9.83
C SER A 107 -1.29 13.00 -11.09
N PRO A 108 -0.86 12.58 -12.28
CA PRO A 108 -1.52 12.92 -13.55
C PRO A 108 -2.88 12.24 -13.70
N VAL A 109 -3.10 11.16 -13.02
CA VAL A 109 -4.35 10.39 -12.95
C VAL A 109 -4.49 9.80 -11.55
N GLU A 110 -5.74 9.64 -11.11
CA GLU A 110 -6.06 9.16 -9.77
C GLU A 110 -5.34 7.83 -9.45
N GLY A 111 -4.67 7.79 -8.31
CA GLY A 111 -3.94 6.62 -7.84
C GLY A 111 -2.61 6.35 -8.53
N LEU A 112 -2.11 7.26 -9.37
CA LEU A 112 -0.78 7.19 -9.96
C LEU A 112 0.05 8.41 -9.58
N LEU A 113 1.20 8.16 -8.97
CA LEU A 113 2.27 9.14 -8.81
C LEU A 113 3.32 8.91 -9.90
N HIS A 114 3.55 9.90 -10.76
CA HIS A 114 4.58 9.87 -11.80
C HIS A 114 5.51 11.06 -11.64
N LYS A 115 6.28 11.06 -10.56
CA LYS A 115 7.28 12.10 -10.23
C LYS A 115 8.65 11.83 -10.85
N TYR A 116 9.01 10.55 -10.97
CA TYR A 116 10.31 10.06 -11.42
C TYR A 116 10.14 9.23 -12.69
N GLU A 117 11.20 8.56 -13.14
CA GLU A 117 11.19 7.67 -14.30
C GLU A 117 10.28 6.44 -14.16
N MET A 118 9.86 6.15 -12.94
CA MET A 118 8.92 5.09 -12.62
C MET A 118 7.60 5.66 -12.11
N GLY A 119 6.50 4.97 -12.41
CA GLY A 119 5.19 5.24 -11.80
C GLY A 119 5.00 4.47 -10.51
N LEU A 120 4.47 5.13 -9.47
CA LEU A 120 4.03 4.48 -8.25
C LEU A 120 2.51 4.50 -8.20
N MET A 121 1.89 3.34 -8.01
CA MET A 121 0.44 3.20 -8.03
C MET A 121 -0.13 2.85 -6.66
N TYR A 122 -1.22 3.50 -6.30
CA TYR A 122 -2.02 3.19 -5.12
C TYR A 122 -3.16 2.26 -5.52
N VAL A 123 -2.93 0.94 -5.41
CA VAL A 123 -3.91 -0.07 -5.81
C VAL A 123 -4.84 -0.50 -4.69
N VAL A 124 -4.51 -0.12 -3.45
CA VAL A 124 -5.27 -0.44 -2.24
C VAL A 124 -4.95 0.56 -1.12
N SER A 125 -5.93 0.86 -0.27
CA SER A 125 -5.80 1.78 0.88
C SER A 125 -5.67 1.09 2.23
N THR A 126 -5.43 -0.21 2.27
CA THR A 126 -5.33 -0.99 3.51
C THR A 126 -4.09 -1.85 3.56
N CYS A 127 -3.65 -2.17 4.78
CA CYS A 127 -2.61 -3.15 5.09
C CYS A 127 -3.18 -4.21 6.03
N SER A 128 -2.54 -5.36 6.16
CA SER A 128 -2.91 -6.36 7.17
C SER A 128 -2.53 -5.93 8.59
N ALA A 129 -1.45 -5.16 8.72
CA ALA A 129 -1.02 -4.51 9.95
C ALA A 129 -0.52 -3.09 9.66
N HIS A 130 -0.50 -2.20 10.67
CA HIS A 130 -0.07 -0.83 10.51
C HIS A 130 1.29 -0.58 11.17
N CYS A 131 2.22 -0.01 10.42
CA CYS A 131 3.48 0.51 10.92
C CYS A 131 3.27 1.89 11.54
N ARG A 132 3.76 2.14 12.77
CA ARG A 132 3.64 3.46 13.40
C ARG A 132 4.48 4.55 12.73
N PHE A 133 5.43 4.19 11.89
CA PHE A 133 6.24 5.07 11.04
C PHE A 133 5.78 5.09 9.58
N CYS A 134 4.50 4.91 9.32
CA CYS A 134 4.00 4.82 7.96
C CYS A 134 4.17 6.16 7.24
N TYR A 135 4.98 6.17 6.21
CA TYR A 135 5.22 7.35 5.36
C TYR A 135 3.95 7.80 4.60
N ARG A 136 2.95 6.91 4.49
CA ARG A 136 1.70 7.18 3.78
C ARG A 136 0.50 7.06 4.70
N GLU A 137 0.66 7.49 5.94
CA GLU A 137 -0.41 7.44 6.93
C GLU A 137 -1.67 8.13 6.42
N GLU A 138 -1.52 9.28 5.79
CA GLU A 138 -2.62 10.06 5.21
C GLU A 138 -3.33 9.34 4.06
N LEU A 139 -2.68 8.35 3.38
CA LEU A 139 -3.29 7.53 2.34
C LEU A 139 -4.06 6.33 2.90
N ILE A 140 -3.74 5.88 4.10
CA ILE A 140 -4.31 4.67 4.67
C ILE A 140 -5.53 5.03 5.52
N GLY A 141 -6.72 4.69 5.01
CA GLY A 141 -7.98 4.89 5.74
C GLY A 141 -8.60 6.29 5.64
N ARG A 142 -7.94 7.28 5.06
CA ARG A 142 -8.51 8.62 4.82
C ARG A 142 -9.05 8.75 3.40
N LYS A 143 -10.12 9.53 3.24
CA LYS A 143 -10.77 9.77 1.93
C LYS A 143 -10.36 11.08 1.28
N GLU A 144 -9.80 12.02 2.02
CA GLU A 144 -9.51 13.38 1.57
C GLU A 144 -8.16 13.85 2.12
N ILE A 145 -7.42 14.62 1.32
CA ILE A 145 -6.17 15.27 1.72
C ILE A 145 -6.33 16.76 1.44
N GLU A 146 -5.99 17.59 2.40
CA GLU A 146 -5.84 19.02 2.19
C GLU A 146 -4.46 19.31 1.56
N ARG A 147 -4.44 20.02 0.44
CA ARG A 147 -3.21 20.46 -0.23
C ARG A 147 -2.66 21.72 0.42
N ALA A 148 -1.40 22.01 0.17
CA ALA A 148 -0.73 23.22 0.66
C ALA A 148 -1.42 24.54 0.22
N ASP A 149 -2.19 24.52 -0.87
CA ASP A 149 -2.98 25.63 -1.37
C ASP A 149 -4.39 25.75 -0.75
N GLY A 150 -4.72 24.88 0.23
CA GLY A 150 -6.02 24.82 0.89
C GLY A 150 -7.10 24.06 0.09
N THR A 151 -6.77 23.50 -1.07
CA THR A 151 -7.72 22.67 -1.81
C THR A 151 -7.75 21.26 -1.27
N VAL A 152 -8.93 20.62 -1.29
CA VAL A 152 -9.11 19.23 -0.84
C VAL A 152 -9.06 18.30 -2.04
N ALA A 153 -8.12 17.36 -2.01
CA ALA A 153 -8.01 16.29 -3.01
C ALA A 153 -8.65 15.01 -2.49
N LYS A 154 -9.51 14.40 -3.28
CA LYS A 154 -9.99 13.05 -3.00
C LYS A 154 -8.88 12.05 -3.35
N LYS A 155 -8.61 11.15 -2.41
CA LYS A 155 -7.75 10.00 -2.67
C LYS A 155 -8.53 8.95 -3.40
N GLY A 156 -8.19 8.77 -4.65
CA GLY A 156 -8.65 7.63 -5.39
C GLY A 156 -7.58 6.54 -5.47
N MET A 157 -8.05 5.32 -5.50
CA MET A 157 -7.23 4.19 -5.87
C MET A 157 -7.15 4.10 -7.39
N ALA A 158 -5.99 3.66 -7.87
CA ALA A 158 -5.76 3.42 -9.29
C ALA A 158 -6.82 2.49 -9.88
N LYS A 159 -7.31 2.83 -11.08
CA LYS A 159 -8.22 2.00 -11.85
C LYS A 159 -7.54 1.58 -13.14
N ILE A 160 -7.61 0.29 -13.45
CA ILE A 160 -6.90 -0.28 -14.60
C ILE A 160 -7.13 0.52 -15.89
N PRO A 161 -8.38 0.83 -16.32
CA PRO A 161 -8.59 1.53 -17.59
C PRO A 161 -7.94 2.91 -17.63
N GLU A 162 -8.00 3.66 -16.54
CA GLU A 162 -7.46 5.02 -16.45
C GLU A 162 -5.93 5.00 -16.49
N ILE A 163 -5.31 4.07 -15.76
CA ILE A 163 -3.85 3.89 -15.74
C ILE A 163 -3.33 3.47 -17.09
N ILE A 164 -3.96 2.49 -17.75
CA ILE A 164 -3.55 2.00 -19.06
C ILE A 164 -3.70 3.09 -20.12
N SER A 165 -4.79 3.86 -20.09
CA SER A 165 -4.97 5.02 -20.96
C SER A 165 -3.87 6.07 -20.79
N TYR A 166 -3.50 6.37 -19.54
CA TYR A 166 -2.40 7.28 -19.24
C TYR A 166 -1.06 6.76 -19.79
N ILE A 167 -0.71 5.49 -19.51
CA ILE A 167 0.54 4.88 -20.01
C ILE A 167 0.65 4.99 -21.52
N HIS A 168 -0.41 4.63 -22.25
CA HIS A 168 -0.43 4.71 -23.70
C HIS A 168 -0.27 6.15 -24.21
N SER A 169 -1.03 7.09 -23.65
CA SER A 169 -0.98 8.51 -24.02
C SER A 169 0.39 9.12 -23.75
N HIS A 170 0.92 8.93 -22.55
CA HIS A 170 2.24 9.42 -22.16
C HIS A 170 3.33 8.86 -23.08
N ASN A 171 3.35 7.54 -23.28
CA ASN A 171 4.36 6.88 -24.10
C ASN A 171 4.26 7.26 -25.59
N ALA A 172 3.06 7.53 -26.10
CA ALA A 172 2.86 8.02 -27.46
C ALA A 172 3.40 9.45 -27.64
N ILE A 173 3.14 10.35 -26.67
CA ILE A 173 3.70 11.72 -26.66
C ILE A 173 5.22 11.67 -26.65
N VAL A 174 5.81 10.86 -25.78
CA VAL A 174 7.26 10.67 -25.68
C VAL A 174 7.84 10.19 -27.00
N ALA A 175 7.22 9.20 -27.64
CA ALA A 175 7.67 8.67 -28.94
C ALA A 175 7.61 9.72 -30.06
N ALA A 176 6.58 10.56 -30.05
CA ALA A 176 6.41 11.62 -31.04
C ALA A 176 7.37 12.80 -30.83
N ASN A 177 7.98 12.96 -29.68
CA ASN A 177 8.82 14.10 -29.31
C ASN A 177 10.27 13.71 -29.02
N GLY A 178 10.81 12.75 -29.76
CA GLY A 178 12.23 12.41 -29.70
C GLY A 178 12.67 11.68 -28.43
N GLY A 179 11.74 11.02 -27.74
CA GLY A 179 12.05 10.17 -26.57
C GLY A 179 11.81 10.82 -25.21
N VAL A 180 11.35 12.07 -25.17
CA VAL A 180 11.06 12.81 -23.93
C VAL A 180 9.71 13.51 -24.01
N HIS A 181 8.96 13.54 -22.92
CA HIS A 181 7.71 14.27 -22.84
C HIS A 181 7.98 15.79 -22.81
N PRO A 182 7.39 16.60 -23.70
CA PRO A 182 7.78 18.01 -23.87
C PRO A 182 7.50 18.89 -22.66
N GLU A 183 6.48 18.58 -21.86
CA GLU A 183 6.12 19.38 -20.68
C GLU A 183 6.82 18.92 -19.41
N THR A 184 7.08 17.63 -19.27
CA THR A 184 7.58 17.06 -18.02
C THR A 184 9.04 16.63 -18.07
N GLY A 185 9.64 16.54 -19.28
CA GLY A 185 10.99 16.05 -19.47
C GLY A 185 11.18 14.55 -19.22
N ARG A 186 10.09 13.81 -18.95
CA ARG A 186 10.17 12.38 -18.63
C ARG A 186 10.26 11.52 -19.88
N GLU A 187 10.97 10.42 -19.73
CA GLU A 187 11.06 9.38 -20.74
C GLU A 187 9.79 8.48 -20.74
N LYS A 188 9.81 7.48 -21.60
CA LYS A 188 8.77 6.45 -21.67
C LYS A 188 8.61 5.75 -20.33
N LEU A 189 7.38 5.69 -19.83
CA LEU A 189 7.06 4.96 -18.61
C LEU A 189 7.17 3.44 -18.87
N ARG A 190 8.20 2.82 -18.31
CA ARG A 190 8.53 1.40 -18.50
C ARG A 190 8.46 0.60 -17.21
N GLU A 191 8.43 1.28 -16.06
CA GLU A 191 8.48 0.65 -14.76
C GLU A 191 7.37 1.17 -13.85
N ILE A 192 6.69 0.25 -13.17
CA ILE A 192 5.62 0.55 -12.21
C ILE A 192 5.91 -0.13 -10.87
N LEU A 193 5.72 0.62 -9.78
CA LEU A 193 5.64 0.09 -8.43
C LEU A 193 4.18 0.02 -7.97
N LEU A 194 3.66 -1.18 -7.79
CA LEU A 194 2.40 -1.41 -7.09
C LEU A 194 2.59 -1.17 -5.60
N SER A 195 1.77 -0.29 -5.03
CA SER A 195 1.85 0.17 -3.66
C SER A 195 0.47 0.65 -3.15
N GLY A 196 0.45 1.63 -2.27
CA GLY A 196 -0.75 2.14 -1.60
C GLY A 196 -0.67 1.85 -0.12
N GLY A 197 -1.61 1.10 0.42
CA GLY A 197 -1.42 0.30 1.62
C GLY A 197 -0.43 -0.83 1.31
N ASP A 198 -0.87 -2.05 1.40
CA ASP A 198 -0.04 -3.17 0.95
C ASP A 198 -0.76 -3.94 -0.17
N PRO A 199 -0.22 -3.98 -1.40
CA PRO A 199 -0.85 -4.69 -2.52
C PRO A 199 -1.13 -6.15 -2.25
N MET A 200 -0.37 -6.78 -1.37
CA MET A 200 -0.51 -8.20 -1.06
C MET A 200 -1.76 -8.52 -0.22
N VAL A 201 -2.51 -7.53 0.27
CA VAL A 201 -3.85 -7.76 0.84
C VAL A 201 -4.92 -8.00 -0.21
N LEU A 202 -4.62 -7.74 -1.48
CA LEU A 202 -5.53 -8.03 -2.59
C LEU A 202 -5.60 -9.54 -2.88
N ALA A 203 -6.73 -10.00 -3.38
CA ALA A 203 -6.88 -11.36 -3.90
C ALA A 203 -5.97 -11.61 -5.11
N ASN A 204 -5.57 -12.86 -5.33
CA ASN A 204 -4.73 -13.23 -6.47
C ASN A 204 -5.29 -12.74 -7.80
N SER A 205 -6.61 -12.87 -8.01
CA SER A 205 -7.28 -12.37 -9.23
C SER A 205 -7.12 -10.87 -9.44
N LYS A 206 -7.09 -10.07 -8.38
CA LYS A 206 -6.88 -8.61 -8.48
C LYS A 206 -5.42 -8.27 -8.78
N ILE A 207 -4.48 -8.98 -8.15
CA ILE A 207 -3.06 -8.82 -8.45
C ILE A 207 -2.80 -9.24 -9.90
N ALA A 208 -3.30 -10.40 -10.32
CA ALA A 208 -3.16 -10.90 -11.68
C ALA A 208 -3.70 -9.91 -12.73
N ALA A 209 -4.88 -9.32 -12.48
CA ALA A 209 -5.46 -8.31 -13.35
C ALA A 209 -4.57 -7.08 -13.51
N TRP A 210 -3.92 -6.61 -12.43
CA TRP A 210 -2.95 -5.53 -12.53
C TRP A 210 -1.70 -5.94 -13.30
N LEU A 211 -1.14 -7.11 -13.00
CA LEU A 211 0.08 -7.60 -13.65
C LEU A 211 -0.12 -7.76 -15.15
N SER A 212 -1.23 -8.41 -15.57
CA SER A 212 -1.52 -8.63 -17.00
C SER A 212 -1.80 -7.33 -17.73
N ALA A 213 -2.61 -6.44 -17.16
CA ALA A 213 -2.93 -5.16 -17.81
C ALA A 213 -1.67 -4.29 -18.02
N LEU A 214 -0.79 -4.21 -17.04
CA LEU A 214 0.48 -3.49 -17.15
C LEU A 214 1.41 -4.12 -18.19
N ALA A 215 1.51 -5.46 -18.20
CA ALA A 215 2.30 -6.19 -19.21
C ALA A 215 1.80 -5.92 -20.62
N GLU A 216 0.48 -5.98 -20.84
CA GLU A 216 -0.15 -5.68 -22.14
C GLU A 216 0.02 -4.20 -22.56
N ALA A 217 0.12 -3.28 -21.60
CA ALA A 217 0.40 -1.86 -21.86
C ALA A 217 1.89 -1.58 -22.19
N GLY A 218 2.74 -2.60 -22.18
CA GLY A 218 4.15 -2.48 -22.52
C GLY A 218 5.05 -2.04 -21.36
N ILE A 219 4.63 -2.25 -20.12
CA ILE A 219 5.50 -2.10 -18.94
C ILE A 219 6.51 -3.26 -18.94
N GLU A 220 7.77 -2.91 -18.78
CA GLU A 220 8.90 -3.85 -18.85
C GLU A 220 9.31 -4.36 -17.45
N SER A 221 9.02 -3.58 -16.40
CA SER A 221 9.36 -3.90 -15.02
C SER A 221 8.20 -3.56 -14.08
N ILE A 222 7.76 -4.54 -13.31
CA ILE A 222 6.74 -4.37 -12.27
C ILE A 222 7.38 -4.68 -10.92
N ARG A 223 7.25 -3.74 -9.99
CA ARG A 223 7.64 -3.95 -8.60
C ARG A 223 6.39 -4.04 -7.72
N ILE A 224 6.42 -4.88 -6.71
CA ILE A 224 5.39 -4.95 -5.67
C ILE A 224 6.04 -4.59 -4.34
N GLY A 225 5.66 -3.44 -3.80
CA GLY A 225 6.10 -3.00 -2.47
C GLY A 225 5.25 -3.66 -1.40
N THR A 226 5.86 -4.45 -0.51
CA THR A 226 5.09 -5.19 0.50
C THR A 226 5.84 -5.37 1.82
N LYS A 227 5.08 -5.43 2.90
CA LYS A 227 5.51 -5.85 4.23
C LYS A 227 4.82 -7.15 4.68
N GLU A 228 3.95 -7.70 3.85
CA GLU A 228 3.16 -8.91 4.20
C GLU A 228 4.04 -10.15 4.45
N MET A 229 5.25 -10.22 3.89
CA MET A 229 6.19 -11.31 4.25
C MET A 229 6.56 -11.31 5.74
N ALA A 230 6.53 -10.13 6.38
CA ALA A 230 6.71 -10.02 7.83
C ALA A 230 5.35 -10.07 8.58
N PHE A 231 4.33 -9.38 8.07
CA PHE A 231 3.06 -9.22 8.75
C PHE A 231 2.16 -10.44 8.65
N PHE A 232 2.14 -11.09 7.48
CA PHE A 232 1.27 -12.21 7.18
C PHE A 232 1.91 -13.16 6.15
N PRO A 233 2.97 -13.90 6.53
CA PRO A 233 3.72 -14.77 5.62
C PRO A 233 2.87 -15.85 4.94
N GLN A 234 1.75 -16.27 5.55
CA GLN A 234 0.83 -17.24 4.98
C GLN A 234 0.15 -16.77 3.69
N ARG A 235 0.27 -15.47 3.38
CA ARG A 235 -0.20 -14.90 2.11
C ARG A 235 0.52 -15.48 0.90
N PHE A 236 1.75 -15.88 1.08
CA PHE A 236 2.62 -16.43 0.03
C PHE A 236 2.43 -17.94 -0.07
N ASP A 237 1.20 -18.35 -0.32
CA ASP A 237 0.79 -19.74 -0.47
C ASP A 237 1.07 -20.30 -1.88
N GLU A 238 0.84 -21.59 -2.05
CA GLU A 238 1.08 -22.29 -3.32
C GLU A 238 0.23 -21.69 -4.47
N SER A 239 -1.00 -21.27 -4.20
CA SER A 239 -1.87 -20.67 -5.22
C SER A 239 -1.32 -19.35 -5.74
N PHE A 240 -0.72 -18.55 -4.84
CA PHE A 240 -0.03 -17.32 -5.21
C PHE A 240 1.23 -17.58 -6.02
N LEU A 241 2.07 -18.53 -5.59
CA LEU A 241 3.28 -18.89 -6.31
C LEU A 241 2.96 -19.44 -7.70
N THR A 242 1.98 -20.31 -7.81
CA THR A 242 1.50 -20.83 -9.11
C THR A 242 1.01 -19.71 -10.03
N MET A 243 0.34 -18.69 -9.48
CA MET A 243 -0.05 -17.52 -10.26
C MET A 243 1.16 -16.76 -10.81
N LEU A 244 2.21 -16.60 -10.00
CA LEU A 244 3.46 -15.93 -10.44
C LEU A 244 4.18 -16.71 -11.53
N ASP A 245 4.27 -18.03 -11.40
CA ASP A 245 4.88 -18.90 -12.42
C ASP A 245 4.13 -18.77 -13.75
N ARG A 246 2.80 -18.83 -13.73
CA ARG A 246 1.96 -18.62 -14.92
C ARG A 246 2.09 -17.21 -15.51
N PHE A 247 2.22 -16.20 -14.66
CA PHE A 247 2.50 -14.85 -15.14
C PHE A 247 3.83 -14.79 -15.89
N HIS A 248 4.87 -15.38 -15.33
CA HIS A 248 6.19 -15.42 -15.95
C HIS A 248 6.19 -16.20 -17.27
N GLU A 249 5.48 -17.33 -17.34
CA GLU A 249 5.28 -18.10 -18.59
C GLU A 249 4.55 -17.29 -19.65
N THR A 250 3.53 -16.52 -19.25
CA THR A 250 2.70 -15.73 -20.17
C THR A 250 3.39 -14.45 -20.64
N TYR A 251 4.18 -13.81 -19.76
CA TYR A 251 4.84 -12.53 -19.99
C TYR A 251 6.35 -12.60 -19.65
N PRO A 252 7.13 -13.47 -20.33
CA PRO A 252 8.54 -13.69 -20.00
C PRO A 252 9.43 -12.47 -20.18
N GLN A 253 8.95 -11.47 -20.94
CA GLN A 253 9.66 -10.20 -21.17
C GLN A 253 9.50 -9.20 -20.02
N VAL A 254 8.59 -9.45 -19.06
CA VAL A 254 8.30 -8.52 -17.96
C VAL A 254 9.05 -8.95 -16.70
N GLY A 255 9.92 -8.07 -16.22
CA GLY A 255 10.60 -8.29 -14.93
C GLY A 255 9.63 -8.06 -13.77
N LEU A 256 9.43 -9.06 -12.90
CA LEU A 256 8.64 -8.93 -11.68
C LEU A 256 9.55 -8.99 -10.46
N ARG A 257 9.43 -8.00 -9.54
CA ARG A 257 10.27 -7.88 -8.35
C ARG A 257 9.45 -7.55 -7.12
N PHE A 258 9.79 -8.16 -5.98
CA PHE A 258 9.24 -7.81 -4.68
C PHE A 258 10.19 -6.87 -3.94
N MET A 259 9.67 -5.71 -3.55
CA MET A 259 10.35 -4.76 -2.67
C MET A 259 9.88 -5.02 -1.23
N VAL A 260 10.55 -5.95 -0.57
CA VAL A 260 10.13 -6.43 0.75
C VAL A 260 10.75 -5.59 1.84
N HIS A 261 9.93 -5.17 2.79
CA HIS A 261 10.36 -4.40 3.94
C HIS A 261 10.33 -5.25 5.21
N PHE A 262 11.50 -5.58 5.71
CA PHE A 262 11.69 -6.20 7.02
C PHE A 262 12.27 -5.18 8.01
N ASN A 263 11.75 -5.21 9.26
CA ASN A 263 12.33 -4.49 10.39
C ASN A 263 12.73 -5.54 11.42
N HIS A 264 14.00 -5.87 11.50
CA HIS A 264 14.61 -6.89 12.39
C HIS A 264 14.11 -8.32 12.24
#